data_30c7c3345d7d2d63422b1fa7c7458862
#
_entry.id   30c7c3345d7d2d63422b1fa7c7458862
#
_cell.length_a   1.000
_cell.length_b   1.000
_cell.length_c   1.000
_cell.angle_alpha   90.00
_cell.angle_beta   90.00
_cell.angle_gamma   90.00
#
_symmetry.space_group_name_H-M   'P 1'
#
loop_
_entity.id
_entity.type
_entity.pdbx_description
1 polymer ?
#
loop_
_entity_poly.entity_id
_entity_poly.type
_entity_poly.pdbx_seq_one_letter_code
_entity_poly.pdbx_strand_id
1 'polypeptide(L)'
;MSKPNVLLFGLGGIGGIYASILQLSGKCNVHVVARSNYQKVRNQGFKIVSPKFGNHDGMKFAGVWKSTDEAAASGAEFSYVLCANKALLDAKPSLSDHLRPIISPATSIVLLQNGVGAEVPLHESFPNNTIISAVVWTGGKTLPDNDGVEQFNREGLTIGVDYREGGDKKEEDEKLETLVGLLEAGGGDCTVTKDIQSERWVKVIWNCCWNTLTASTLLKTGPFFQSSDLALPLCYSIMNEVVAVAKAKGLTVPDGTTEKLIKQCTDVSYPGLPSSMMADVKAQRPTEVEVILGTPVREGIRLGVPVPTITTLYTLIKAIDYRNQNPDAANA
;
A
#
# COMPACT_ATOMS: atom_id res chain seq x y z
N MET A 1 13.94 -26.20 -13.14
CA MET A 1 13.14 -25.92 -11.94
C MET A 1 11.75 -25.48 -12.38
N SER A 2 10.71 -25.85 -11.66
CA SER A 2 9.34 -25.39 -11.92
C SER A 2 9.24 -23.87 -11.65
N LYS A 3 8.37 -23.16 -12.37
CA LYS A 3 8.12 -21.74 -12.10
C LYS A 3 7.52 -21.58 -10.70
N PRO A 4 7.96 -20.57 -9.91
CA PRO A 4 7.34 -20.29 -8.61
C PRO A 4 5.90 -19.83 -8.77
N ASN A 5 5.02 -20.21 -7.84
CA ASN A 5 3.67 -19.66 -7.76
C ASN A 5 3.71 -18.37 -6.92
N VAL A 6 3.09 -17.34 -7.45
CA VAL A 6 2.96 -16.02 -6.80
C VAL A 6 1.49 -15.66 -6.69
N LEU A 7 1.02 -15.37 -5.48
CA LEU A 7 -0.35 -14.97 -5.24
C LEU A 7 -0.45 -13.45 -4.98
N LEU A 8 -1.32 -12.77 -5.73
CA LEU A 8 -1.77 -11.41 -5.44
C LEU A 8 -3.03 -11.44 -4.59
N PHE A 9 -2.96 -10.96 -3.35
CA PHE A 9 -4.11 -10.76 -2.48
C PHE A 9 -4.60 -9.31 -2.59
N GLY A 10 -5.71 -9.11 -3.30
CA GLY A 10 -6.30 -7.81 -3.59
C GLY A 10 -6.04 -7.31 -5.02
N LEU A 11 -6.92 -7.67 -5.94
CA LEU A 11 -6.85 -7.32 -7.37
C LEU A 11 -7.52 -5.96 -7.66
N GLY A 12 -7.10 -4.92 -6.95
CA GLY A 12 -7.45 -3.52 -7.18
C GLY A 12 -6.44 -2.80 -8.08
N GLY A 13 -6.41 -1.45 -8.04
CA GLY A 13 -5.54 -0.63 -8.91
C GLY A 13 -4.07 -1.05 -8.85
N ILE A 14 -3.49 -1.10 -7.66
CA ILE A 14 -2.08 -1.47 -7.48
C ILE A 14 -1.87 -2.97 -7.69
N GLY A 15 -2.68 -3.81 -7.03
CA GLY A 15 -2.53 -5.27 -7.16
C GLY A 15 -2.68 -5.76 -8.58
N GLY A 16 -3.59 -5.17 -9.36
CA GLY A 16 -3.77 -5.50 -10.77
C GLY A 16 -2.56 -5.14 -11.64
N ILE A 17 -1.90 -4.00 -11.37
CA ILE A 17 -0.68 -3.60 -12.09
C ILE A 17 0.44 -4.61 -11.80
N TYR A 18 0.72 -4.93 -10.53
CA TYR A 18 1.79 -5.87 -10.18
C TYR A 18 1.48 -7.32 -10.57
N ALA A 19 0.20 -7.74 -10.56
CA ALA A 19 -0.21 -9.01 -11.15
C ALA A 19 0.10 -9.05 -12.66
N SER A 20 -0.16 -7.95 -13.37
CA SER A 20 0.13 -7.86 -14.80
C SER A 20 1.64 -7.87 -15.09
N ILE A 21 2.44 -7.13 -14.31
CA ILE A 21 3.92 -7.14 -14.43
C ILE A 21 4.46 -8.56 -14.26
N LEU A 22 4.04 -9.26 -13.19
CA LEU A 22 4.45 -10.64 -12.94
C LEU A 22 3.99 -11.59 -14.06
N GLN A 23 2.79 -11.42 -14.58
CA GLN A 23 2.27 -12.22 -15.71
C GLN A 23 3.05 -11.96 -16.99
N LEU A 24 3.41 -10.71 -17.27
CA LEU A 24 4.23 -10.31 -18.44
C LEU A 24 5.66 -10.86 -18.34
N SER A 25 6.20 -11.05 -17.13
CA SER A 25 7.52 -11.67 -16.95
C SER A 25 7.61 -13.07 -17.56
N GLY A 26 6.50 -13.81 -17.57
CA GLY A 26 6.46 -15.21 -17.98
C GLY A 26 7.34 -16.14 -17.11
N LYS A 27 7.89 -15.66 -15.99
CA LYS A 27 8.84 -16.39 -15.14
C LYS A 27 8.20 -17.05 -13.91
N CYS A 28 6.94 -16.73 -13.60
CA CYS A 28 6.17 -17.29 -12.49
C CYS A 28 4.75 -17.67 -12.93
N ASN A 29 4.07 -18.47 -12.12
CA ASN A 29 2.64 -18.73 -12.24
C ASN A 29 1.91 -17.72 -11.35
N VAL A 30 1.16 -16.81 -11.95
CA VAL A 30 0.45 -15.78 -11.21
C VAL A 30 -0.93 -16.27 -10.82
N HIS A 31 -1.23 -16.22 -9.53
CA HIS A 31 -2.55 -16.46 -8.95
C HIS A 31 -3.08 -15.16 -8.36
N VAL A 32 -4.39 -14.98 -8.35
CA VAL A 32 -5.00 -13.77 -7.81
C VAL A 32 -6.21 -14.09 -6.94
N VAL A 33 -6.36 -13.35 -5.84
CA VAL A 33 -7.61 -13.30 -5.08
C VAL A 33 -8.36 -12.05 -5.47
N ALA A 34 -9.50 -12.24 -6.11
CA ALA A 34 -10.37 -11.22 -6.66
C ALA A 34 -11.74 -11.26 -5.98
N ARG A 35 -12.28 -10.11 -5.54
CA ARG A 35 -13.60 -10.04 -4.88
C ARG A 35 -14.68 -9.61 -5.87
N SER A 36 -14.90 -8.32 -6.00
CA SER A 36 -15.96 -7.74 -6.85
C SER A 36 -15.78 -8.02 -8.34
N ASN A 37 -14.53 -8.23 -8.80
CA ASN A 37 -14.18 -8.49 -10.19
C ASN A 37 -13.95 -9.99 -10.52
N TYR A 38 -14.13 -10.88 -9.55
CA TYR A 38 -13.84 -12.31 -9.69
C TYR A 38 -14.44 -12.95 -10.94
N GLN A 39 -15.75 -12.80 -11.16
CA GLN A 39 -16.44 -13.45 -12.28
C GLN A 39 -15.92 -12.95 -13.63
N LYS A 40 -15.70 -11.64 -13.75
CA LYS A 40 -15.17 -11.04 -14.99
C LYS A 40 -13.77 -11.54 -15.27
N VAL A 41 -12.87 -11.46 -14.29
CA VAL A 41 -11.48 -11.87 -14.44
C VAL A 41 -11.35 -13.35 -14.76
N ARG A 42 -12.14 -14.20 -14.09
CA ARG A 42 -12.14 -15.65 -14.33
C ARG A 42 -12.60 -16.00 -15.75
N ASN A 43 -13.66 -15.38 -16.22
CA ASN A 43 -14.29 -15.73 -17.51
C ASN A 43 -13.60 -15.05 -18.69
N GLN A 44 -13.34 -13.76 -18.58
CA GLN A 44 -12.87 -12.92 -19.69
C GLN A 44 -11.36 -12.70 -19.66
N GLY A 45 -10.71 -12.83 -18.48
CA GLY A 45 -9.34 -12.44 -18.23
C GLY A 45 -9.25 -11.04 -17.66
N PHE A 46 -8.03 -10.56 -17.48
CA PHE A 46 -7.73 -9.26 -16.89
C PHE A 46 -7.15 -8.30 -17.92
N LYS A 47 -7.44 -7.01 -17.76
CA LYS A 47 -6.99 -5.97 -18.68
C LYS A 47 -6.03 -5.01 -17.97
N ILE A 48 -4.97 -4.63 -18.67
CA ILE A 48 -4.11 -3.51 -18.29
C ILE A 48 -4.03 -2.51 -19.43
N VAL A 49 -4.18 -1.23 -19.08
CA VAL A 49 -3.93 -0.08 -19.95
C VAL A 49 -2.77 0.69 -19.34
N SER A 50 -1.66 0.80 -20.04
CA SER A 50 -0.46 1.39 -19.47
C SER A 50 0.43 2.03 -20.55
N PRO A 51 0.91 3.26 -20.32
CA PRO A 51 1.91 3.86 -21.20
C PRO A 51 3.27 3.15 -21.12
N LYS A 52 3.57 2.47 -20.01
CA LYS A 52 4.85 1.76 -19.82
C LYS A 52 4.80 0.32 -20.30
N PHE A 53 3.72 -0.40 -19.99
CA PHE A 53 3.62 -1.85 -20.27
C PHE A 53 2.79 -2.16 -21.53
N GLY A 54 2.19 -1.15 -22.16
CA GLY A 54 1.24 -1.34 -23.27
C GLY A 54 -0.17 -1.70 -22.79
N ASN A 55 -1.02 -1.97 -23.78
CA ASN A 55 -2.40 -2.37 -23.53
C ASN A 55 -2.55 -3.86 -23.78
N HIS A 56 -2.93 -4.60 -22.76
CA HIS A 56 -3.19 -6.04 -22.85
C HIS A 56 -4.61 -6.32 -22.39
N ASP A 57 -5.31 -7.15 -23.16
CA ASP A 57 -6.68 -7.57 -22.87
C ASP A 57 -6.76 -9.09 -22.76
N GLY A 58 -7.68 -9.59 -21.94
CA GLY A 58 -7.89 -11.02 -21.79
C GLY A 58 -6.75 -11.79 -21.12
N MET A 59 -5.87 -11.12 -20.36
CA MET A 59 -4.74 -11.75 -19.66
C MET A 59 -5.25 -12.83 -18.70
N LYS A 60 -4.75 -14.06 -18.83
CA LYS A 60 -5.16 -15.19 -18.00
C LYS A 60 -4.12 -15.46 -16.92
N PHE A 61 -4.59 -15.60 -15.68
CA PHE A 61 -3.79 -16.03 -14.54
C PHE A 61 -3.85 -17.55 -14.36
N ALA A 62 -2.85 -18.13 -13.70
CA ALA A 62 -2.79 -19.56 -13.39
C ALA A 62 -3.93 -19.99 -12.45
N GLY A 63 -4.37 -19.09 -11.58
CA GLY A 63 -5.54 -19.28 -10.71
C GLY A 63 -6.23 -17.96 -10.39
N VAL A 64 -7.56 -17.97 -10.37
CA VAL A 64 -8.40 -16.84 -9.95
C VAL A 64 -9.36 -17.35 -8.88
N TRP A 65 -9.25 -16.78 -7.67
CA TRP A 65 -9.93 -17.26 -6.47
C TRP A 65 -10.79 -16.16 -5.84
N LYS A 66 -11.87 -16.51 -5.15
CA LYS A 66 -12.70 -15.54 -4.39
C LYS A 66 -12.09 -15.23 -3.03
N SER A 67 -11.38 -16.19 -2.45
CA SER A 67 -10.78 -16.10 -1.13
C SER A 67 -9.44 -16.84 -1.06
N THR A 68 -8.70 -16.62 0.00
CA THR A 68 -7.50 -17.37 0.32
C THR A 68 -7.80 -18.83 0.66
N ASP A 69 -8.98 -19.14 1.24
CA ASP A 69 -9.41 -20.51 1.49
C ASP A 69 -9.60 -21.29 0.19
N GLU A 70 -10.23 -20.67 -0.83
CA GLU A 70 -10.34 -21.29 -2.17
C GLU A 70 -8.96 -21.51 -2.80
N ALA A 71 -8.03 -20.55 -2.65
CA ALA A 71 -6.67 -20.69 -3.14
C ALA A 71 -5.93 -21.84 -2.44
N ALA A 72 -6.06 -21.96 -1.12
CA ALA A 72 -5.50 -23.07 -0.33
C ALA A 72 -6.09 -24.43 -0.74
N ALA A 73 -7.40 -24.50 -0.94
CA ALA A 73 -8.09 -25.73 -1.36
C ALA A 73 -7.64 -26.24 -2.75
N SER A 74 -6.98 -25.39 -3.56
CA SER A 74 -6.40 -25.80 -4.84
C SER A 74 -5.18 -26.69 -4.72
N GLY A 75 -4.56 -26.75 -3.53
CA GLY A 75 -3.29 -27.44 -3.29
C GLY A 75 -2.05 -26.72 -3.83
N ALA A 76 -2.19 -25.49 -4.34
CA ALA A 76 -1.05 -24.71 -4.80
C ALA A 76 -0.26 -24.16 -3.62
N GLU A 77 1.05 -24.41 -3.61
CA GLU A 77 1.98 -23.78 -2.65
C GLU A 77 2.53 -22.49 -3.26
N PHE A 78 2.55 -21.40 -2.47
CA PHE A 78 2.98 -20.09 -2.92
C PHE A 78 4.36 -19.72 -2.38
N SER A 79 5.28 -19.40 -3.28
CA SER A 79 6.60 -18.86 -2.91
C SER A 79 6.48 -17.42 -2.38
N TYR A 80 5.56 -16.64 -2.95
CA TYR A 80 5.29 -15.25 -2.57
C TYR A 80 3.79 -14.99 -2.51
N VAL A 81 3.38 -14.25 -1.48
CA VAL A 81 2.03 -13.71 -1.34
C VAL A 81 2.12 -12.18 -1.26
N LEU A 82 1.71 -11.49 -2.31
CA LEU A 82 1.74 -10.03 -2.40
C LEU A 82 0.42 -9.44 -1.91
N CYS A 83 0.47 -8.68 -0.83
CA CYS A 83 -0.67 -8.01 -0.22
C CYS A 83 -0.84 -6.61 -0.80
N ALA A 84 -1.86 -6.43 -1.66
CA ALA A 84 -2.24 -5.16 -2.27
C ALA A 84 -3.69 -4.77 -1.94
N ASN A 85 -4.30 -5.45 -0.98
CA ASN A 85 -5.59 -5.07 -0.38
C ASN A 85 -5.44 -3.82 0.49
N LYS A 86 -6.56 -3.15 0.81
CA LYS A 86 -6.55 -2.02 1.75
C LYS A 86 -5.95 -2.42 3.10
N ALA A 87 -5.04 -1.59 3.61
CA ALA A 87 -4.39 -1.79 4.91
C ALA A 87 -5.30 -1.31 6.06
N LEU A 88 -6.24 -2.15 6.44
CA LEU A 88 -7.19 -1.89 7.52
C LEU A 88 -6.75 -2.69 8.74
N LEU A 89 -5.94 -2.07 9.65
CA LEU A 89 -5.37 -2.77 10.81
C LEU A 89 -6.43 -3.18 11.84
N ASP A 90 -7.54 -2.46 11.90
CA ASP A 90 -8.65 -2.70 12.81
C ASP A 90 -9.75 -3.60 12.22
N ALA A 91 -9.61 -4.03 10.97
CA ALA A 91 -10.58 -4.91 10.32
C ALA A 91 -10.60 -6.32 10.93
N LYS A 92 -11.80 -6.92 10.92
CA LYS A 92 -12.00 -8.32 11.28
C LYS A 92 -12.74 -9.03 10.14
N PRO A 93 -12.24 -10.19 9.68
CA PRO A 93 -10.95 -10.82 10.04
C PRO A 93 -9.75 -9.95 9.67
N SER A 94 -8.64 -10.12 10.40
CA SER A 94 -7.39 -9.40 10.16
C SER A 94 -6.69 -9.88 8.87
N LEU A 95 -5.67 -9.13 8.42
CA LEU A 95 -4.84 -9.59 7.29
C LEU A 95 -4.19 -10.94 7.60
N SER A 96 -3.67 -11.13 8.81
CA SER A 96 -3.06 -12.39 9.24
C SER A 96 -4.07 -13.57 9.17
N ASP A 97 -5.34 -13.34 9.57
CA ASP A 97 -6.38 -14.36 9.48
C ASP A 97 -6.65 -14.76 8.02
N HIS A 98 -6.72 -13.78 7.14
CA HIS A 98 -6.88 -14.04 5.70
C HIS A 98 -5.70 -14.80 5.08
N LEU A 99 -4.48 -14.52 5.52
CA LEU A 99 -3.28 -15.15 4.96
C LEU A 99 -3.01 -16.57 5.49
N ARG A 100 -3.46 -16.87 6.71
CA ARG A 100 -3.16 -18.15 7.40
C ARG A 100 -3.37 -19.41 6.55
N PRO A 101 -4.44 -19.54 5.73
CA PRO A 101 -4.65 -20.74 4.93
C PRO A 101 -3.61 -20.99 3.83
N ILE A 102 -2.89 -19.93 3.39
CA ILE A 102 -2.01 -19.97 2.20
C ILE A 102 -0.52 -19.76 2.53
N ILE A 103 -0.19 -19.47 3.78
CA ILE A 103 1.20 -19.28 4.20
C ILE A 103 1.79 -20.60 4.69
N SER A 104 2.82 -21.06 4.01
CA SER A 104 3.70 -22.17 4.43
C SER A 104 5.01 -21.62 4.99
N PRO A 105 5.84 -22.41 5.67
CA PRO A 105 7.16 -21.94 6.15
C PRO A 105 8.09 -21.39 5.05
N ALA A 106 7.90 -21.82 3.80
CA ALA A 106 8.68 -21.34 2.65
C ALA A 106 8.14 -20.07 2.00
N THR A 107 6.92 -19.65 2.34
CA THR A 107 6.25 -18.50 1.73
C THR A 107 6.85 -17.18 2.22
N SER A 108 7.19 -16.26 1.33
CA SER A 108 7.50 -14.86 1.66
C SER A 108 6.24 -14.00 1.53
N ILE A 109 5.99 -13.17 2.55
CA ILE A 109 4.86 -12.22 2.56
C ILE A 109 5.37 -10.87 2.06
N VAL A 110 4.68 -10.27 1.08
CA VAL A 110 5.11 -9.02 0.45
C VAL A 110 4.05 -7.94 0.64
N LEU A 111 4.41 -6.83 1.26
CA LEU A 111 3.51 -5.69 1.50
C LEU A 111 3.66 -4.64 0.40
N LEU A 112 2.64 -4.50 -0.45
CA LEU A 112 2.49 -3.39 -1.41
C LEU A 112 1.56 -2.29 -0.87
N GLN A 113 1.10 -2.44 0.35
CA GLN A 113 0.15 -1.55 1.01
C GLN A 113 0.82 -0.24 1.43
N ASN A 114 0.05 0.86 1.46
CA ASN A 114 0.49 2.14 2.01
C ASN A 114 0.59 2.09 3.54
N GLY A 115 1.23 3.14 4.10
CA GLY A 115 1.30 3.35 5.52
C GLY A 115 2.44 2.58 6.20
N VAL A 116 2.40 2.55 7.52
CA VAL A 116 3.37 1.89 8.41
C VAL A 116 2.65 1.10 9.50
N GLY A 117 3.29 0.07 10.03
CA GLY A 117 2.75 -0.77 11.11
C GLY A 117 1.95 -1.99 10.64
N ALA A 118 1.75 -2.19 9.33
CA ALA A 118 1.08 -3.38 8.81
C ALA A 118 1.93 -4.65 8.94
N GLU A 119 3.24 -4.51 9.01
CA GLU A 119 4.22 -5.58 9.20
C GLU A 119 4.18 -6.20 10.60
N VAL A 120 3.86 -5.40 11.63
CA VAL A 120 3.93 -5.83 13.03
C VAL A 120 3.07 -7.07 13.33
N PRO A 121 1.74 -7.08 13.04
CA PRO A 121 0.92 -8.26 13.28
C PRO A 121 1.28 -9.46 12.38
N LEU A 122 2.00 -9.22 11.26
CA LEU A 122 2.49 -10.29 10.40
C LEU A 122 3.72 -10.98 11.00
N HIS A 123 4.67 -10.23 11.56
CA HIS A 123 5.78 -10.81 12.31
C HIS A 123 5.31 -11.62 13.51
N GLU A 124 4.30 -11.15 14.23
CA GLU A 124 3.68 -11.89 15.34
C GLU A 124 3.00 -13.19 14.89
N SER A 125 2.27 -13.14 13.78
CA SER A 125 1.48 -14.28 13.28
C SER A 125 2.31 -15.29 12.49
N PHE A 126 3.39 -14.85 11.85
CA PHE A 126 4.26 -15.62 10.95
C PHE A 126 5.74 -15.40 11.28
N PRO A 127 6.18 -15.76 12.50
CA PRO A 127 7.51 -15.40 13.02
C PRO A 127 8.67 -16.02 12.24
N ASN A 128 8.41 -17.05 11.44
CA ASN A 128 9.43 -17.76 10.66
C ASN A 128 9.43 -17.36 9.16
N ASN A 129 8.49 -16.53 8.72
CA ASN A 129 8.39 -16.16 7.33
C ASN A 129 9.14 -14.84 7.04
N THR A 130 9.74 -14.74 5.87
CA THR A 130 10.34 -13.50 5.40
C THR A 130 9.22 -12.50 5.06
N ILE A 131 9.31 -11.29 5.61
CA ILE A 131 8.44 -10.17 5.26
C ILE A 131 9.23 -9.20 4.39
N ILE A 132 8.77 -9.03 3.16
CA ILE A 132 9.29 -8.06 2.20
C ILE A 132 8.31 -6.90 2.18
N SER A 133 8.81 -5.69 2.24
CA SER A 133 7.98 -4.50 2.23
C SER A 133 8.35 -3.58 1.07
N ALA A 134 7.37 -2.89 0.51
CA ALA A 134 7.59 -2.00 -0.60
C ALA A 134 6.88 -0.65 -0.43
N VAL A 135 7.59 0.40 -0.81
CA VAL A 135 7.04 1.73 -1.03
C VAL A 135 6.64 1.82 -2.50
N VAL A 136 5.35 1.88 -2.75
CA VAL A 136 4.79 1.87 -4.12
C VAL A 136 4.73 3.31 -4.65
N TRP A 137 5.48 3.60 -5.73
CA TRP A 137 5.51 4.88 -6.44
C TRP A 137 4.73 4.81 -7.76
N THR A 138 3.62 4.09 -7.77
CA THR A 138 2.87 3.75 -8.97
C THR A 138 1.49 4.41 -8.93
N GLY A 139 1.15 5.12 -9.99
CA GLY A 139 -0.19 5.61 -10.22
C GLY A 139 -1.04 4.53 -10.90
N GLY A 140 -2.16 4.19 -10.27
CA GLY A 140 -3.06 3.18 -10.82
C GLY A 140 -4.48 3.29 -10.31
N LYS A 141 -5.42 2.94 -11.15
CA LYS A 141 -6.85 2.85 -10.81
C LYS A 141 -7.50 1.66 -11.50
N THR A 142 -8.55 1.17 -10.92
CA THR A 142 -9.41 0.16 -11.56
C THR A 142 -10.18 0.78 -12.73
N LEU A 143 -10.30 0.06 -13.83
CA LEU A 143 -11.14 0.47 -14.96
C LEU A 143 -12.63 0.51 -14.57
N PRO A 144 -13.46 1.34 -15.24
CA PRO A 144 -14.88 1.49 -14.90
C PRO A 144 -15.64 0.18 -14.86
N ASP A 145 -15.34 -0.74 -15.78
CA ASP A 145 -16.01 -2.05 -15.87
C ASP A 145 -15.49 -3.06 -14.83
N ASN A 146 -14.55 -2.69 -13.99
CA ASN A 146 -13.94 -3.54 -12.96
C ASN A 146 -13.32 -4.84 -13.53
N ASP A 147 -12.86 -4.81 -14.79
CA ASP A 147 -12.24 -5.93 -15.51
C ASP A 147 -10.73 -5.80 -15.66
N GLY A 148 -10.18 -4.68 -15.19
CA GLY A 148 -8.77 -4.38 -15.35
C GLY A 148 -8.33 -3.13 -14.61
N VAL A 149 -7.14 -2.65 -14.97
CA VAL A 149 -6.49 -1.47 -14.38
C VAL A 149 -5.92 -0.54 -15.44
N GLU A 150 -5.90 0.74 -15.12
CA GLU A 150 -5.12 1.75 -15.83
C GLU A 150 -3.95 2.17 -14.96
N GLN A 151 -2.73 2.00 -15.48
CA GLN A 151 -1.52 2.56 -14.91
C GLN A 151 -1.24 3.91 -15.56
N PHE A 152 -0.93 4.91 -14.78
CA PHE A 152 -0.61 6.26 -15.23
C PHE A 152 0.57 6.84 -14.42
N ASN A 153 1.21 7.86 -14.97
CA ASN A 153 2.40 8.47 -14.38
C ASN A 153 3.55 7.45 -14.22
N ARG A 154 4.35 7.63 -13.16
CA ARG A 154 5.47 6.76 -12.84
C ARG A 154 4.97 5.38 -12.37
N GLU A 155 5.74 4.35 -12.66
CA GLU A 155 5.71 3.05 -12.00
C GLU A 155 7.06 2.80 -11.37
N GLY A 156 7.09 2.28 -10.15
CA GLY A 156 8.29 1.86 -9.45
C GLY A 156 8.04 1.49 -8.00
N LEU A 157 8.93 0.64 -7.48
CA LEU A 157 8.98 0.22 -6.08
C LEU A 157 10.32 0.62 -5.47
N THR A 158 10.31 1.13 -4.23
CA THR A 158 11.43 0.97 -3.32
C THR A 158 11.10 -0.22 -2.43
N ILE A 159 11.94 -1.26 -2.45
CA ILE A 159 11.63 -2.56 -1.86
C ILE A 159 12.78 -3.07 -1.00
N GLY A 160 12.47 -3.71 0.11
CA GLY A 160 13.46 -4.26 1.02
C GLY A 160 12.87 -5.29 1.97
N VAL A 161 13.73 -6.02 2.63
CA VAL A 161 13.32 -6.94 3.70
C VAL A 161 13.04 -6.14 4.97
N ASP A 162 11.91 -6.44 5.60
CA ASP A 162 11.64 -6.06 6.98
C ASP A 162 12.16 -7.19 7.88
N TYR A 163 13.44 -7.09 8.25
CA TYR A 163 14.17 -8.19 8.87
C TYR A 163 13.55 -8.59 10.20
N ARG A 164 13.33 -9.89 10.37
CA ARG A 164 12.93 -10.48 11.65
C ARG A 164 14.12 -10.57 12.61
N GLU A 165 13.85 -10.44 13.87
CA GLU A 165 14.85 -10.66 14.91
C GLU A 165 15.32 -12.12 14.89
N GLY A 166 16.65 -12.34 14.85
CA GLY A 166 17.23 -13.69 14.79
C GLY A 166 17.08 -14.44 13.47
N GLY A 167 16.55 -13.79 12.41
CA GLY A 167 16.45 -14.38 11.07
C GLY A 167 17.79 -14.50 10.34
N ASP A 168 17.86 -15.40 9.37
CA ASP A 168 19.00 -15.46 8.43
C ASP A 168 18.84 -14.38 7.35
N LYS A 169 19.53 -13.28 7.56
CA LYS A 169 19.48 -12.13 6.63
C LYS A 169 19.89 -12.50 5.21
N LYS A 170 20.80 -13.45 5.03
CA LYS A 170 21.24 -13.89 3.71
C LYS A 170 20.13 -14.62 2.97
N GLU A 171 19.45 -15.53 3.64
CA GLU A 171 18.28 -16.23 3.08
C GLU A 171 17.16 -15.26 2.74
N GLU A 172 16.90 -14.28 3.62
CA GLU A 172 15.87 -13.25 3.40
C GLU A 172 16.22 -12.34 2.20
N ASP A 173 17.49 -11.95 2.07
CA ASP A 173 17.98 -11.17 0.92
C ASP A 173 17.87 -11.98 -0.40
N GLU A 174 18.20 -13.25 -0.43
CA GLU A 174 18.07 -14.13 -1.60
C GLU A 174 16.60 -14.24 -2.08
N LYS A 175 15.65 -14.30 -1.14
CA LYS A 175 14.21 -14.26 -1.45
C LYS A 175 13.79 -12.91 -2.03
N LEU A 176 14.31 -11.80 -1.50
CA LEU A 176 14.06 -10.47 -2.04
C LEU A 176 14.61 -10.35 -3.47
N GLU A 177 15.86 -10.74 -3.70
CA GLU A 177 16.50 -10.70 -5.02
C GLU A 177 15.73 -11.53 -6.06
N THR A 178 15.24 -12.71 -5.67
CA THR A 178 14.40 -13.55 -6.53
C THR A 178 13.11 -12.83 -6.92
N LEU A 179 12.42 -12.21 -5.97
CA LEU A 179 11.18 -11.45 -6.25
C LEU A 179 11.46 -10.24 -7.16
N VAL A 180 12.52 -9.49 -6.89
CA VAL A 180 12.95 -8.34 -7.71
C VAL A 180 13.21 -8.81 -9.15
N GLY A 181 13.93 -9.91 -9.34
CA GLY A 181 14.18 -10.48 -10.66
C GLY A 181 12.90 -10.88 -11.41
N LEU A 182 11.85 -11.34 -10.70
CA LEU A 182 10.55 -11.63 -11.31
C LEU A 182 9.83 -10.34 -11.76
N LEU A 183 9.87 -9.28 -10.95
CA LEU A 183 9.25 -7.99 -11.26
C LEU A 183 9.98 -7.29 -12.42
N GLU A 184 11.29 -7.23 -12.39
CA GLU A 184 12.12 -6.62 -13.44
C GLU A 184 12.01 -7.36 -14.78
N ALA A 185 11.90 -8.69 -14.76
CA ALA A 185 11.64 -9.48 -15.96
C ALA A 185 10.30 -9.13 -16.62
N GLY A 186 9.34 -8.59 -15.88
CA GLY A 186 8.07 -8.06 -16.39
C GLY A 186 8.11 -6.58 -16.73
N GLY A 187 9.28 -5.93 -16.63
CA GLY A 187 9.48 -4.51 -16.91
C GLY A 187 9.20 -3.57 -15.73
N GLY A 188 9.03 -4.10 -14.51
CA GLY A 188 8.88 -3.29 -13.30
C GLY A 188 10.18 -2.61 -12.89
N ASP A 189 10.11 -1.40 -12.34
CA ASP A 189 11.27 -0.69 -11.79
C ASP A 189 11.37 -0.95 -10.29
N CYS A 190 12.47 -1.59 -9.86
CA CYS A 190 12.72 -1.89 -8.45
C CYS A 190 14.01 -1.20 -7.96
N THR A 191 13.89 -0.44 -6.87
CA THR A 191 15.03 0.09 -6.12
C THR A 191 15.14 -0.68 -4.81
N VAL A 192 16.18 -1.50 -4.65
CA VAL A 192 16.40 -2.26 -3.42
C VAL A 192 17.00 -1.37 -2.34
N THR A 193 16.46 -1.47 -1.13
CA THR A 193 16.97 -0.77 0.06
C THR A 193 17.25 -1.73 1.20
N LYS A 194 18.24 -1.39 2.04
CA LYS A 194 18.54 -2.12 3.29
C LYS A 194 17.75 -1.58 4.48
N ASP A 195 17.09 -0.44 4.33
CA ASP A 195 16.30 0.23 5.38
C ASP A 195 14.91 0.61 4.84
N ILE A 196 14.10 -0.41 4.66
CA ILE A 196 12.75 -0.22 4.12
C ILE A 196 11.84 0.54 5.08
N GLN A 197 12.06 0.45 6.38
CA GLN A 197 11.25 1.16 7.36
C GLN A 197 11.45 2.68 7.24
N SER A 198 12.68 3.17 7.11
CA SER A 198 12.93 4.59 6.86
C SER A 198 12.25 5.09 5.58
N GLU A 199 12.32 4.31 4.49
CA GLU A 199 11.65 4.66 3.23
C GLU A 199 10.12 4.73 3.37
N ARG A 200 9.52 3.77 4.09
CA ARG A 200 8.07 3.79 4.37
C ARG A 200 7.66 5.00 5.19
N TRP A 201 8.44 5.35 6.23
CA TRP A 201 8.15 6.51 7.07
C TRP A 201 8.31 7.82 6.30
N VAL A 202 9.29 7.94 5.41
CA VAL A 202 9.40 9.11 4.51
C VAL A 202 8.14 9.26 3.64
N LYS A 203 7.61 8.17 3.09
CA LYS A 203 6.34 8.24 2.35
C LYS A 203 5.15 8.53 3.26
N VAL A 204 5.14 8.04 4.49
CA VAL A 204 4.07 8.34 5.45
C VAL A 204 4.04 9.82 5.84
N ILE A 205 5.18 10.51 5.92
CA ILE A 205 5.21 11.97 6.11
C ILE A 205 4.36 12.66 5.02
N TRP A 206 4.52 12.27 3.76
CA TRP A 206 3.68 12.73 2.64
C TRP A 206 2.20 12.37 2.84
N ASN A 207 1.91 11.10 3.13
CA ASN A 207 0.55 10.61 3.25
C ASN A 207 -0.20 11.23 4.43
N CYS A 208 0.44 11.40 5.59
CA CYS A 208 -0.16 12.05 6.77
C CYS A 208 -0.67 13.46 6.45
N CYS A 209 0.05 14.20 5.61
CA CYS A 209 -0.35 15.54 5.22
C CYS A 209 -1.43 15.51 4.12
N TRP A 210 -1.08 15.00 2.95
CA TRP A 210 -1.94 15.18 1.77
C TRP A 210 -3.16 14.27 1.76
N ASN A 211 -3.04 13.03 2.22
CA ASN A 211 -4.20 12.15 2.25
C ASN A 211 -5.25 12.67 3.22
N THR A 212 -4.85 13.15 4.37
CA THR A 212 -5.78 13.57 5.42
C THR A 212 -6.41 14.92 5.13
N LEU A 213 -5.63 15.90 4.68
CA LEU A 213 -6.15 17.21 4.34
C LEU A 213 -7.11 17.17 3.15
N THR A 214 -6.74 16.44 2.10
CA THR A 214 -7.63 16.32 0.93
C THR A 214 -8.86 15.46 1.21
N ALA A 215 -8.77 14.46 2.09
CA ALA A 215 -9.91 13.63 2.48
C ALA A 215 -10.89 14.39 3.40
N SER A 216 -10.39 15.17 4.35
CA SER A 216 -11.23 15.95 5.26
C SER A 216 -11.95 17.11 4.59
N THR A 217 -11.28 17.77 3.63
CA THR A 217 -11.82 18.98 2.96
C THR A 217 -12.49 18.67 1.61
N LEU A 218 -12.22 17.50 1.02
CA LEU A 218 -12.58 17.12 -0.35
C LEU A 218 -12.02 18.05 -1.42
N LEU A 219 -11.01 18.86 -1.07
CA LEU A 219 -10.27 19.73 -1.97
C LEU A 219 -8.99 19.03 -2.45
N LYS A 220 -8.59 19.28 -3.68
CA LYS A 220 -7.23 19.02 -4.14
C LYS A 220 -6.26 20.01 -3.50
N THR A 221 -4.96 19.76 -3.61
CA THR A 221 -3.93 20.55 -2.93
C THR A 221 -3.92 22.03 -3.34
N GLY A 222 -4.18 22.37 -4.60
CA GLY A 222 -4.22 23.77 -5.07
C GLY A 222 -5.30 24.62 -4.38
N PRO A 223 -6.61 24.27 -4.47
CA PRO A 223 -7.67 24.95 -3.73
C PRO A 223 -7.45 24.94 -2.22
N PHE A 224 -6.86 23.88 -1.65
CA PHE A 224 -6.52 23.81 -0.23
C PHE A 224 -5.53 24.92 0.15
N PHE A 225 -4.44 25.10 -0.60
CA PHE A 225 -3.48 26.18 -0.36
C PHE A 225 -4.07 27.59 -0.48
N GLN A 226 -5.04 27.76 -1.39
CA GLN A 226 -5.70 29.05 -1.58
C GLN A 226 -6.74 29.38 -0.51
N SER A 227 -7.16 28.38 0.29
CA SER A 227 -8.26 28.54 1.25
C SER A 227 -7.89 29.36 2.49
N SER A 228 -6.61 29.42 2.84
CA SER A 228 -6.14 30.11 4.05
C SER A 228 -4.63 30.33 4.04
N ASP A 229 -4.17 31.46 4.56
CA ASP A 229 -2.76 31.74 4.81
C ASP A 229 -2.12 30.76 5.81
N LEU A 230 -2.93 30.07 6.60
CA LEU A 230 -2.49 29.02 7.54
C LEU A 230 -2.41 27.62 6.92
N ALA A 231 -2.81 27.44 5.66
CA ALA A 231 -2.78 26.13 4.99
C ALA A 231 -1.35 25.55 4.89
N LEU A 232 -0.39 26.37 4.44
CA LEU A 232 1.00 25.95 4.35
C LEU A 232 1.66 25.73 5.72
N PRO A 233 1.54 26.63 6.71
CA PRO A 233 1.98 26.37 8.09
C PRO A 233 1.43 25.06 8.69
N LEU A 234 0.16 24.74 8.44
CA LEU A 234 -0.43 23.48 8.89
C LEU A 234 0.26 22.24 8.27
N CYS A 235 0.58 22.30 6.97
CA CYS A 235 1.32 21.20 6.31
C CYS A 235 2.69 20.97 6.96
N TYR A 236 3.43 22.04 7.28
CA TYR A 236 4.70 21.94 8.01
C TYR A 236 4.50 21.31 9.39
N SER A 237 3.49 21.72 10.15
CA SER A 237 3.22 21.16 11.48
C SER A 237 2.94 19.66 11.40
N ILE A 238 2.09 19.21 10.48
CA ILE A 238 1.76 17.79 10.29
C ILE A 238 3.02 16.99 9.95
N MET A 239 3.78 17.43 8.94
CA MET A 239 4.95 16.69 8.46
C MET A 239 6.04 16.64 9.52
N ASN A 240 6.31 17.75 10.22
CA ASN A 240 7.36 17.83 11.24
C ASN A 240 7.05 16.98 12.47
N GLU A 241 5.77 16.85 12.87
CA GLU A 241 5.39 15.91 13.93
C GLU A 241 5.73 14.47 13.52
N VAL A 242 5.41 14.05 12.30
CA VAL A 242 5.74 12.69 11.80
C VAL A 242 7.25 12.50 11.67
N VAL A 243 7.99 13.50 11.20
CA VAL A 243 9.48 13.48 11.17
C VAL A 243 10.05 13.28 12.57
N ALA A 244 9.52 14.00 13.56
CA ALA A 244 9.98 13.87 14.95
C ALA A 244 9.74 12.45 15.50
N VAL A 245 8.58 11.86 15.21
CA VAL A 245 8.29 10.47 15.59
C VAL A 245 9.24 9.50 14.90
N ALA A 246 9.44 9.62 13.58
CA ALA A 246 10.34 8.74 12.84
C ALA A 246 11.78 8.81 13.38
N LYS A 247 12.30 10.02 13.65
CA LYS A 247 13.63 10.21 14.25
C LYS A 247 13.70 9.62 15.66
N ALA A 248 12.68 9.78 16.48
CA ALA A 248 12.62 9.21 17.83
C ALA A 248 12.56 7.67 17.82
N LYS A 249 12.05 7.05 16.73
CA LYS A 249 12.14 5.60 16.47
C LYS A 249 13.55 5.15 16.05
N GLY A 250 14.48 6.05 15.83
CA GLY A 250 15.82 5.74 15.31
C GLY A 250 15.86 5.55 13.79
N LEU A 251 14.85 5.99 13.07
CA LEU A 251 14.78 5.87 11.61
C LEU A 251 15.50 7.03 10.93
N THR A 252 16.04 6.75 9.75
CA THR A 252 16.75 7.75 8.94
C THR A 252 15.75 8.59 8.15
N VAL A 253 15.64 9.87 8.50
CA VAL A 253 14.86 10.85 7.72
C VAL A 253 15.85 11.90 7.21
N PRO A 254 16.06 12.01 5.89
CA PRO A 254 16.98 13.00 5.32
C PRO A 254 16.60 14.43 5.72
N ASP A 255 17.60 15.28 5.95
CA ASP A 255 17.36 16.69 6.21
C ASP A 255 16.69 17.36 5.01
N GLY A 256 15.82 18.34 5.28
CA GLY A 256 15.02 18.99 4.22
C GLY A 256 13.91 18.14 3.64
N THR A 257 13.58 16.98 4.24
CA THR A 257 12.49 16.09 3.74
C THR A 257 11.15 16.84 3.70
N THR A 258 10.79 17.57 4.74
CA THR A 258 9.53 18.33 4.79
C THR A 258 9.44 19.34 3.66
N GLU A 259 10.48 20.15 3.47
CA GLU A 259 10.56 21.16 2.41
C GLU A 259 10.46 20.54 1.03
N LYS A 260 11.18 19.44 0.80
CA LYS A 260 11.13 18.69 -0.47
C LYS A 260 9.73 18.16 -0.76
N LEU A 261 9.08 17.58 0.23
CA LEU A 261 7.73 17.00 0.07
C LEU A 261 6.67 18.09 -0.16
N ILE A 262 6.77 19.22 0.53
CA ILE A 262 5.89 20.38 0.29
C ILE A 262 6.13 20.91 -1.12
N LYS A 263 7.37 21.11 -1.53
CA LYS A 263 7.72 21.58 -2.87
C LYS A 263 7.17 20.66 -3.97
N GLN A 264 7.24 19.36 -3.82
CA GLN A 264 6.66 18.41 -4.76
C GLN A 264 5.14 18.62 -4.97
N CYS A 265 4.45 19.18 -3.99
CA CYS A 265 3.03 19.43 -4.07
C CYS A 265 2.72 20.85 -4.60
N THR A 266 3.50 21.86 -4.18
CA THR A 266 3.31 23.27 -4.61
C THR A 266 3.74 23.51 -6.04
N ASP A 267 4.68 22.73 -6.57
CA ASP A 267 5.16 22.84 -7.96
C ASP A 267 4.17 22.22 -8.97
N VAL A 268 3.12 21.53 -8.51
CA VAL A 268 2.10 20.98 -9.41
C VAL A 268 1.13 22.08 -9.82
N SER A 269 0.87 22.16 -11.15
CA SER A 269 -0.08 23.13 -11.69
C SER A 269 -1.48 22.94 -11.10
N TYR A 270 -2.21 24.07 -10.98
CA TYR A 270 -3.60 24.05 -10.53
C TYR A 270 -4.47 23.10 -11.36
N PRO A 271 -5.36 22.32 -10.78
CA PRO A 271 -5.81 22.33 -9.38
C PRO A 271 -4.98 21.45 -8.41
N GLY A 272 -3.79 20.99 -8.75
CA GLY A 272 -2.96 20.20 -7.87
C GLY A 272 -3.39 18.73 -7.79
N LEU A 273 -2.95 18.04 -6.73
CA LEU A 273 -3.08 16.60 -6.58
C LEU A 273 -4.33 16.22 -5.77
N PRO A 274 -5.08 15.20 -6.20
CA PRO A 274 -5.99 14.45 -5.34
C PRO A 274 -5.21 13.41 -4.53
N SER A 275 -5.85 12.80 -3.51
CA SER A 275 -5.31 11.62 -2.83
C SER A 275 -6.20 10.38 -2.97
N SER A 276 -5.61 9.21 -2.69
CA SER A 276 -6.35 7.95 -2.63
C SER A 276 -7.39 7.96 -1.50
N MET A 277 -7.05 8.52 -0.34
CA MET A 277 -7.97 8.64 0.79
C MET A 277 -9.15 9.56 0.47
N MET A 278 -8.94 10.68 -0.25
CA MET A 278 -10.04 11.52 -0.74
C MET A 278 -10.97 10.73 -1.67
N ALA A 279 -10.41 9.89 -2.54
CA ALA A 279 -11.22 9.04 -3.42
C ALA A 279 -12.03 8.00 -2.63
N ASP A 280 -11.46 7.46 -1.55
CA ASP A 280 -12.19 6.55 -0.66
C ASP A 280 -13.33 7.24 0.07
N VAL A 281 -13.08 8.43 0.63
CA VAL A 281 -14.13 9.23 1.30
C VAL A 281 -15.26 9.59 0.36
N LYS A 282 -14.95 10.06 -0.86
CA LYS A 282 -15.96 10.34 -1.89
C LYS A 282 -16.78 9.13 -2.29
N ALA A 283 -16.19 7.96 -2.28
CA ALA A 283 -16.84 6.69 -2.61
C ALA A 283 -17.43 5.97 -1.40
N GLN A 284 -17.43 6.60 -0.22
CA GLN A 284 -17.91 6.04 1.05
C GLN A 284 -17.29 4.66 1.37
N ARG A 285 -16.00 4.50 1.06
CA ARG A 285 -15.23 3.28 1.35
C ARG A 285 -14.41 3.47 2.64
N PRO A 286 -14.05 2.36 3.33
CA PRO A 286 -13.09 2.40 4.43
C PRO A 286 -11.77 3.04 4.01
N THR A 287 -11.19 3.82 4.91
CA THR A 287 -9.93 4.53 4.70
C THR A 287 -8.75 3.82 5.38
N GLU A 288 -7.54 4.07 4.90
CA GLU A 288 -6.31 3.52 5.50
C GLU A 288 -5.80 4.40 6.67
N VAL A 289 -6.71 4.94 7.47
CA VAL A 289 -6.39 5.91 8.52
C VAL A 289 -5.45 5.33 9.58
N GLU A 290 -5.58 4.04 9.91
CA GLU A 290 -4.76 3.40 10.95
C GLU A 290 -3.28 3.33 10.58
N VAL A 291 -2.96 2.95 9.36
CA VAL A 291 -1.57 2.84 8.89
C VAL A 291 -0.98 4.18 8.47
N ILE A 292 -1.81 5.19 8.21
CA ILE A 292 -1.34 6.52 7.77
C ILE A 292 -1.22 7.47 8.96
N LEU A 293 -2.21 7.57 9.83
CA LEU A 293 -2.20 8.44 11.01
C LEU A 293 -2.13 7.67 12.33
N GLY A 294 -2.89 6.59 12.46
CA GLY A 294 -3.02 5.87 13.72
C GLY A 294 -1.69 5.34 14.25
N THR A 295 -0.89 4.70 13.40
CA THR A 295 0.45 4.22 13.80
C THR A 295 1.39 5.37 14.17
N PRO A 296 1.57 6.46 13.37
CA PRO A 296 2.34 7.62 13.79
C PRO A 296 1.90 8.24 15.11
N VAL A 297 0.59 8.38 15.36
CA VAL A 297 0.07 8.92 16.63
C VAL A 297 0.42 8.01 17.80
N ARG A 298 0.15 6.70 17.70
CA ARG A 298 0.47 5.74 18.77
C ARG A 298 1.97 5.69 19.07
N GLU A 299 2.81 5.70 18.05
CA GLU A 299 4.26 5.73 18.22
C GLU A 299 4.73 7.05 18.85
N GLY A 300 4.18 8.20 18.46
CA GLY A 300 4.46 9.49 19.07
C GLY A 300 4.15 9.48 20.57
N ILE A 301 2.95 9.02 20.95
CA ILE A 301 2.54 8.88 22.35
C ILE A 301 3.48 7.93 23.10
N ARG A 302 3.77 6.75 22.55
CA ARG A 302 4.66 5.74 23.15
C ARG A 302 6.08 6.27 23.40
N LEU A 303 6.59 7.12 22.49
CA LEU A 303 7.95 7.66 22.53
C LEU A 303 8.02 9.01 23.27
N GLY A 304 6.90 9.56 23.77
CA GLY A 304 6.83 10.86 24.42
C GLY A 304 7.07 12.04 23.47
N VAL A 305 6.86 11.85 22.16
CA VAL A 305 6.95 12.92 21.15
C VAL A 305 5.60 13.63 21.07
N PRO A 306 5.56 14.98 21.21
CA PRO A 306 4.32 15.72 21.03
C PRO A 306 3.76 15.60 19.61
N VAL A 307 2.52 15.19 19.47
CA VAL A 307 1.84 14.96 18.17
C VAL A 307 0.40 15.54 18.16
N PRO A 308 0.17 16.78 18.61
CA PRO A 308 -1.16 17.34 18.77
C PRO A 308 -1.90 17.50 17.44
N THR A 309 -1.19 17.90 16.36
CA THR A 309 -1.80 18.16 15.06
C THR A 309 -2.25 16.86 14.40
N ILE A 310 -1.39 15.84 14.34
CA ILE A 310 -1.76 14.56 13.73
C ILE A 310 -2.76 13.79 14.58
N THR A 311 -2.79 13.97 15.91
CA THR A 311 -3.82 13.40 16.79
C THR A 311 -5.20 13.98 16.48
N THR A 312 -5.28 15.31 16.30
CA THR A 312 -6.53 15.98 15.89
C THR A 312 -7.03 15.45 14.55
N LEU A 313 -6.13 15.39 13.56
CA LEU A 313 -6.49 14.88 12.22
C LEU A 313 -6.88 13.40 12.26
N TYR A 314 -6.18 12.58 13.04
CA TYR A 314 -6.54 11.17 13.22
C TYR A 314 -7.96 11.03 13.74
N THR A 315 -8.32 11.79 14.78
CA THR A 315 -9.67 11.74 15.36
C THR A 315 -10.75 12.15 14.34
N LEU A 316 -10.51 13.22 13.57
CA LEU A 316 -11.43 13.68 12.54
C LEU A 316 -11.59 12.67 11.39
N ILE A 317 -10.48 12.13 10.89
CA ILE A 317 -10.53 11.13 9.80
C ILE A 317 -11.17 9.81 10.29
N LYS A 318 -10.94 9.40 11.54
CA LYS A 318 -11.65 8.23 12.15
C LYS A 318 -13.16 8.47 12.21
N ALA A 319 -13.60 9.68 12.52
CA ALA A 319 -15.02 10.02 12.51
C ALA A 319 -15.61 9.97 11.08
N ILE A 320 -14.87 10.46 10.08
CA ILE A 320 -15.25 10.36 8.67
C ILE A 320 -15.30 8.88 8.23
N ASP A 321 -14.30 8.09 8.61
CA ASP A 321 -14.24 6.66 8.30
C ASP A 321 -15.41 5.90 8.95
N TYR A 322 -15.71 6.18 10.21
CA TYR A 322 -16.87 5.63 10.91
C TYR A 322 -18.18 5.97 10.19
N ARG A 323 -18.38 7.23 9.79
CA ARG A 323 -19.55 7.66 9.02
C ARG A 323 -19.65 6.92 7.68
N ASN A 324 -18.54 6.71 6.97
CA ASN A 324 -18.54 5.97 5.69
C ASN A 324 -18.98 4.52 5.87
N GLN A 325 -18.61 3.89 6.99
CA GLN A 325 -18.97 2.51 7.30
C GLN A 325 -20.36 2.39 7.97
N ASN A 326 -20.90 3.48 8.50
CA ASN A 326 -22.19 3.56 9.19
C ASN A 326 -23.01 4.73 8.63
N PRO A 327 -23.59 4.59 7.41
CA PRO A 327 -24.30 5.70 6.76
C PRO A 327 -25.44 6.30 7.61
N ASP A 328 -26.11 5.49 8.43
CA ASP A 328 -27.20 5.94 9.31
C ASP A 328 -26.72 6.83 10.46
N ALA A 329 -25.46 6.73 10.86
CA ALA A 329 -24.89 7.58 11.91
C ALA A 329 -24.82 9.07 11.52
N ALA A 330 -24.89 9.39 10.24
CA ALA A 330 -24.95 10.78 9.78
C ALA A 330 -26.33 11.42 9.95
N ASN A 331 -27.36 10.62 10.17
CA ASN A 331 -28.77 11.04 10.30
C ASN A 331 -29.29 10.90 11.73
N ALA A 332 -28.47 10.38 12.64
CA ALA A 332 -28.80 10.24 14.08
C ALA A 332 -28.38 11.51 14.83
#